data_6e6711596055921bfa930fb4936deb11
#
_entry.id   6e6711596055921bfa930fb4936deb11
#
_cell.length_a   1.000
_cell.length_b   1.000
_cell.length_c   1.000
_cell.angle_alpha   90.00
_cell.angle_beta   90.00
_cell.angle_gamma   90.00
#
_symmetry.space_group_name_H-M   'P 1'
#
loop_
_entity.id
_entity.type
_entity.pdbx_description
1 polymer ?
#
loop_
_entity_poly.entity_id
_entity_poly.type
_entity_poly.pdbx_seq_one_letter_code
_entity_poly.pdbx_strand_id
1 'polypeptide(L)'
;MYFTFYNCSGLTTLDVSSFDTSSVIDMHSMFYNCSGVTTLDLSSFNTSSVVDMAYMFTSCFGLTTLDLSSFNTSSVATMAYMFYNCLGVTDIIGVDTFDIGGLNSTNDLDNFATGVTLPTARYDALLLAWEAQDPFDGMAPNFGSSTYTGGGAVAAARASLISRDSWTITDGGVA
;
A
#
# COMPACT_ATOMS: atom_id res chain seq x y z
N MET A 1 -0.63 7.38 16.35
CA MET A 1 -1.42 8.48 15.68
C MET A 1 -2.63 7.90 14.92
N TYR A 2 -3.24 6.86 15.47
CA TYR A 2 -4.42 6.28 14.84
C TYR A 2 -5.61 7.27 14.81
N PHE A 3 -6.40 7.23 13.75
CA PHE A 3 -7.58 8.10 13.51
C PHE A 3 -7.33 9.62 13.55
N THR A 4 -6.09 10.12 13.41
CA THR A 4 -5.78 11.57 13.60
C THR A 4 -6.60 12.45 12.66
N PHE A 5 -6.76 12.10 11.38
CA PHE A 5 -7.55 12.82 10.38
C PHE A 5 -8.72 11.97 9.86
N TYR A 6 -9.24 11.05 10.68
CA TYR A 6 -10.34 10.17 10.29
C TYR A 6 -11.59 10.96 9.88
N ASN A 7 -12.14 10.66 8.70
CA ASN A 7 -13.32 11.32 8.13
C ASN A 7 -13.18 12.84 7.87
N CYS A 8 -11.97 13.34 7.69
CA CYS A 8 -11.75 14.75 7.37
C CYS A 8 -12.05 15.05 5.89
N SER A 9 -13.23 14.66 5.40
CA SER A 9 -13.61 14.73 3.97
C SER A 9 -13.72 16.16 3.40
N GLY A 10 -13.86 17.17 4.27
CA GLY A 10 -13.92 18.57 3.87
C GLY A 10 -12.55 19.24 3.71
N LEU A 11 -11.46 18.61 4.13
CA LEU A 11 -10.11 19.16 3.93
C LEU A 11 -9.70 18.98 2.46
N THR A 12 -9.22 20.07 1.85
CA THR A 12 -8.64 20.06 0.50
C THR A 12 -7.12 20.11 0.50
N THR A 13 -6.55 20.64 1.57
CA THR A 13 -5.10 20.70 1.81
C THR A 13 -4.82 20.26 3.24
N LEU A 14 -3.71 19.58 3.44
CA LEU A 14 -3.28 19.11 4.75
C LEU A 14 -1.76 19.21 4.84
N ASP A 15 -1.28 20.09 5.72
CA ASP A 15 0.15 20.23 6.04
C ASP A 15 0.47 19.41 7.29
N VAL A 16 1.29 18.39 7.11
CA VAL A 16 1.77 17.50 8.18
C VAL A 16 3.30 17.57 8.33
N SER A 17 3.95 18.55 7.69
CA SER A 17 5.42 18.67 7.65
C SER A 17 6.07 18.86 9.03
N SER A 18 5.33 19.40 9.99
CA SER A 18 5.81 19.61 11.36
C SER A 18 5.56 18.44 12.32
N PHE A 19 4.97 17.34 11.82
CA PHE A 19 4.64 16.19 12.67
C PHE A 19 5.90 15.38 12.98
N ASP A 20 6.22 15.20 14.25
CA ASP A 20 7.21 14.23 14.69
C ASP A 20 6.55 12.85 14.82
N THR A 21 6.88 11.97 13.88
CA THR A 21 6.34 10.60 13.85
C THR A 21 7.35 9.55 14.34
N SER A 22 8.52 9.96 14.83
CA SER A 22 9.63 9.06 15.18
C SER A 22 9.29 8.01 16.26
N SER A 23 8.33 8.31 17.13
CA SER A 23 7.85 7.42 18.19
C SER A 23 6.47 6.83 17.92
N VAL A 24 5.94 7.00 16.69
CA VAL A 24 4.60 6.50 16.33
C VAL A 24 4.68 5.02 16.00
N ILE A 25 3.89 4.22 16.70
CA ILE A 25 3.78 2.77 16.49
C ILE A 25 2.49 2.38 15.76
N ASP A 26 1.50 3.27 15.67
CA ASP A 26 0.18 2.99 15.12
C ASP A 26 -0.29 4.18 14.27
N MET A 27 -0.48 3.92 12.97
CA MET A 27 -1.01 4.85 11.97
C MET A 27 -2.32 4.35 11.34
N HIS A 28 -2.99 3.38 12.01
CA HIS A 28 -4.26 2.83 11.58
C HIS A 28 -5.28 3.95 11.26
N SER A 29 -5.87 3.91 10.08
CA SER A 29 -6.90 4.87 9.62
C SER A 29 -6.51 6.35 9.74
N MET A 30 -5.20 6.70 9.76
CA MET A 30 -4.76 8.08 10.02
C MET A 30 -5.37 9.10 9.06
N PHE A 31 -5.52 8.75 7.78
CA PHE A 31 -6.11 9.59 6.72
C PHE A 31 -7.38 8.97 6.12
N TYR A 32 -8.03 8.05 6.84
CA TYR A 32 -9.25 7.40 6.37
C TYR A 32 -10.30 8.43 5.93
N ASN A 33 -10.81 8.29 4.70
CA ASN A 33 -11.83 9.17 4.11
C ASN A 33 -11.46 10.67 4.14
N CYS A 34 -10.16 11.00 3.93
CA CYS A 34 -9.72 12.35 3.60
C CYS A 34 -9.98 12.63 2.12
N SER A 35 -11.24 12.50 1.69
CA SER A 35 -11.63 12.41 0.29
C SER A 35 -11.46 13.73 -0.51
N GLY A 36 -11.33 14.86 0.18
CA GLY A 36 -11.07 16.16 -0.45
C GLY A 36 -9.60 16.49 -0.67
N VAL A 37 -8.67 15.79 0.02
CA VAL A 37 -7.22 16.04 -0.09
C VAL A 37 -6.73 15.54 -1.45
N THR A 38 -6.09 16.42 -2.22
CA THR A 38 -5.59 16.10 -3.57
C THR A 38 -4.10 15.80 -3.61
N THR A 39 -3.35 16.36 -2.66
CA THR A 39 -1.90 16.13 -2.49
C THR A 39 -1.58 16.00 -1.01
N LEU A 40 -0.64 15.12 -0.67
CA LEU A 40 -0.22 14.89 0.70
C LEU A 40 1.29 14.64 0.70
N ASP A 41 2.04 15.56 1.30
CA ASP A 41 3.49 15.40 1.46
C ASP A 41 3.79 14.69 2.78
N LEU A 42 4.31 13.46 2.66
CA LEU A 42 4.68 12.59 3.78
C LEU A 42 6.20 12.40 3.89
N SER A 43 6.99 13.20 3.18
CA SER A 43 8.45 13.07 3.14
C SER A 43 9.13 13.23 4.52
N SER A 44 8.48 13.96 5.45
CA SER A 44 8.94 14.13 6.83
C SER A 44 8.61 12.96 7.76
N PHE A 45 7.78 12.01 7.32
CA PHE A 45 7.36 10.91 8.20
C PHE A 45 8.48 9.90 8.41
N ASN A 46 8.77 9.61 9.66
CA ASN A 46 9.58 8.48 10.08
C ASN A 46 8.63 7.34 10.49
N THR A 47 8.58 6.28 9.68
CA THR A 47 7.68 5.14 9.90
C THR A 47 8.40 3.90 10.46
N SER A 48 9.68 4.00 10.82
CA SER A 48 10.51 2.86 11.22
C SER A 48 10.02 2.10 12.46
N SER A 49 9.20 2.75 13.31
CA SER A 49 8.60 2.13 14.50
C SER A 49 7.13 1.72 14.31
N VAL A 50 6.56 1.98 13.13
CA VAL A 50 5.13 1.73 12.89
C VAL A 50 4.87 0.25 12.70
N VAL A 51 3.88 -0.27 13.44
CA VAL A 51 3.44 -1.68 13.40
C VAL A 51 2.11 -1.83 12.64
N ASP A 52 1.22 -0.85 12.73
CA ASP A 52 -0.10 -0.91 12.08
C ASP A 52 -0.28 0.25 11.11
N MET A 53 -0.46 -0.08 9.83
CA MET A 53 -0.80 0.86 8.73
C MET A 53 -2.15 0.50 8.06
N ALA A 54 -2.95 -0.38 8.69
CA ALA A 54 -4.22 -0.78 8.11
C ALA A 54 -5.16 0.42 7.91
N TYR A 55 -5.87 0.44 6.78
CA TYR A 55 -6.82 1.49 6.39
C TYR A 55 -6.25 2.90 6.27
N MET A 56 -4.92 3.10 6.29
CA MET A 56 -4.29 4.43 6.45
C MET A 56 -4.81 5.46 5.43
N PHE A 57 -5.00 5.07 4.18
CA PHE A 57 -5.48 5.95 3.09
C PHE A 57 -6.82 5.52 2.51
N THR A 58 -7.55 4.60 3.15
CA THR A 58 -8.83 4.13 2.65
C THR A 58 -9.76 5.29 2.25
N SER A 59 -10.35 5.22 1.05
CA SER A 59 -11.33 6.19 0.52
C SER A 59 -10.79 7.61 0.37
N CYS A 60 -9.50 7.79 0.14
CA CYS A 60 -8.89 9.08 -0.22
C CYS A 60 -9.09 9.34 -1.72
N PHE A 61 -10.33 9.65 -2.13
CA PHE A 61 -10.72 9.78 -3.55
C PHE A 61 -10.02 10.92 -4.30
N GLY A 62 -9.62 11.99 -3.58
CA GLY A 62 -8.98 13.17 -4.16
C GLY A 62 -7.51 12.99 -4.50
N LEU A 63 -6.83 12.05 -3.85
CA LEU A 63 -5.40 11.79 -4.10
C LEU A 63 -5.21 11.24 -5.53
N THR A 64 -4.19 11.74 -6.21
CA THR A 64 -3.83 11.30 -7.58
C THR A 64 -2.50 10.54 -7.61
N THR A 65 -1.52 11.03 -6.90
CA THR A 65 -0.23 10.37 -6.72
C THR A 65 0.13 10.41 -5.24
N LEU A 66 0.66 9.32 -4.73
CA LEU A 66 1.10 9.22 -3.34
C LEU A 66 2.57 8.77 -3.34
N ASP A 67 3.46 9.63 -2.83
CA ASP A 67 4.88 9.31 -2.69
C ASP A 67 5.16 8.77 -1.28
N LEU A 68 5.46 7.49 -1.21
CA LEU A 68 5.79 6.75 0.01
C LEU A 68 7.23 6.21 -0.02
N SER A 69 8.09 6.77 -0.88
CA SER A 69 9.49 6.33 -1.02
C SER A 69 10.31 6.48 0.26
N SER A 70 9.87 7.35 1.19
CA SER A 70 10.48 7.52 2.52
C SER A 70 9.98 6.51 3.57
N PHE A 71 8.94 5.72 3.27
CA PHE A 71 8.36 4.81 4.25
C PHE A 71 9.26 3.60 4.48
N ASN A 72 9.56 3.35 5.74
CA ASN A 72 10.17 2.10 6.21
C ASN A 72 9.07 1.22 6.79
N THR A 73 8.81 0.07 6.16
CA THR A 73 7.76 -0.87 6.56
C THR A 73 8.30 -2.12 7.26
N SER A 74 9.58 -2.17 7.59
CA SER A 74 10.25 -3.36 8.18
C SER A 74 9.68 -3.80 9.54
N SER A 75 8.98 -2.92 10.26
CA SER A 75 8.32 -3.25 11.53
C SER A 75 6.81 -3.46 11.38
N VAL A 76 6.26 -3.28 10.16
CA VAL A 76 4.81 -3.30 9.93
C VAL A 76 4.30 -4.74 9.95
N ALA A 77 3.28 -4.98 10.77
CA ALA A 77 2.61 -6.26 10.89
C ALA A 77 1.29 -6.34 10.11
N THR A 78 0.71 -5.20 9.69
CA THR A 78 -0.49 -5.20 8.85
C THR A 78 -0.60 -3.94 8.00
N MET A 79 -1.00 -4.13 6.75
CA MET A 79 -1.32 -3.09 5.76
C MET A 79 -2.69 -3.35 5.09
N ALA A 80 -3.56 -4.14 5.77
CA ALA A 80 -4.88 -4.45 5.24
C ALA A 80 -5.67 -3.19 4.90
N TYR A 81 -6.31 -3.17 3.72
CA TYR A 81 -7.13 -2.05 3.25
C TYR A 81 -6.38 -0.70 3.12
N MET A 82 -5.04 -0.70 3.12
CA MET A 82 -4.25 0.55 3.19
C MET A 82 -4.65 1.57 2.12
N PHE A 83 -4.89 1.12 0.89
CA PHE A 83 -5.30 1.96 -0.24
C PHE A 83 -6.67 1.58 -0.78
N TYR A 84 -7.50 0.93 0.05
CA TYR A 84 -8.82 0.50 -0.38
C TYR A 84 -9.66 1.67 -0.87
N ASN A 85 -10.23 1.52 -2.08
CA ASN A 85 -11.12 2.50 -2.66
C ASN A 85 -10.49 3.90 -2.91
N CYS A 86 -9.17 3.97 -3.13
CA CYS A 86 -8.46 5.19 -3.53
C CYS A 86 -8.60 5.39 -5.04
N LEU A 87 -9.82 5.64 -5.52
CA LEU A 87 -10.19 5.62 -6.95
C LEU A 87 -9.49 6.69 -7.80
N GLY A 88 -8.99 7.77 -7.18
CA GLY A 88 -8.24 8.82 -7.86
C GLY A 88 -6.76 8.51 -8.04
N VAL A 89 -6.23 7.54 -7.26
CA VAL A 89 -4.80 7.24 -7.26
C VAL A 89 -4.41 6.48 -8.53
N THR A 90 -3.46 7.06 -9.26
CA THR A 90 -2.90 6.52 -10.50
C THR A 90 -1.45 6.05 -10.35
N ASP A 91 -0.76 6.39 -9.26
CA ASP A 91 0.55 5.83 -8.89
C ASP A 91 0.78 5.92 -7.37
N ILE A 92 1.46 4.91 -6.83
CA ILE A 92 1.95 4.86 -5.45
C ILE A 92 3.46 4.65 -5.53
N ILE A 93 4.21 5.76 -5.48
CA ILE A 93 5.67 5.74 -5.60
C ILE A 93 6.25 5.11 -4.33
N GLY A 94 7.17 4.17 -4.48
CA GLY A 94 7.83 3.48 -3.38
C GLY A 94 7.10 2.24 -2.84
N VAL A 95 5.89 1.91 -3.34
CA VAL A 95 5.17 0.70 -2.89
C VAL A 95 5.95 -0.58 -3.18
N ASP A 96 6.77 -0.58 -4.21
CA ASP A 96 7.69 -1.66 -4.58
C ASP A 96 8.87 -1.82 -3.62
N THR A 97 9.13 -0.83 -2.76
CA THR A 97 10.19 -0.91 -1.72
C THR A 97 9.67 -1.35 -0.37
N PHE A 98 8.38 -1.64 -0.24
CA PHE A 98 7.80 -2.07 1.02
C PHE A 98 8.37 -3.43 1.43
N ASP A 99 8.86 -3.48 2.66
CA ASP A 99 9.21 -4.71 3.34
C ASP A 99 7.91 -5.36 3.86
N ILE A 100 7.66 -6.58 3.42
CA ILE A 100 6.48 -7.38 3.80
C ILE A 100 6.87 -8.59 4.68
N GLY A 101 8.14 -8.70 5.05
CA GLY A 101 8.65 -9.78 5.89
C GLY A 101 8.13 -9.76 7.34
N GLY A 102 7.59 -8.62 7.78
CA GLY A 102 6.93 -8.49 9.10
C GLY A 102 5.49 -8.98 9.15
N LEU A 103 4.84 -9.18 7.98
CA LEU A 103 3.47 -9.68 7.89
C LEU A 103 3.42 -11.16 8.29
N ASN A 104 2.46 -11.54 9.08
CA ASN A 104 2.40 -12.88 9.68
C ASN A 104 1.00 -13.47 9.79
N SER A 105 0.04 -12.88 9.11
CA SER A 105 -1.34 -13.34 9.00
C SER A 105 -1.83 -13.25 7.55
N THR A 106 -2.69 -14.16 7.15
CA THR A 106 -3.29 -14.21 5.81
C THR A 106 -4.08 -12.94 5.46
N ASN A 107 -4.52 -12.18 6.47
CA ASN A 107 -5.35 -10.99 6.31
C ASN A 107 -4.55 -9.67 6.24
N ASP A 108 -3.23 -9.72 6.41
CA ASP A 108 -2.41 -8.51 6.55
C ASP A 108 -2.28 -7.67 5.27
N LEU A 109 -2.62 -8.25 4.12
CA LEU A 109 -2.74 -7.56 2.82
C LEU A 109 -4.16 -7.58 2.25
N ASP A 110 -5.17 -7.94 3.03
CA ASP A 110 -6.56 -7.98 2.55
C ASP A 110 -6.97 -6.65 1.92
N ASN A 111 -7.48 -6.72 0.69
CA ASN A 111 -7.97 -5.55 -0.04
C ASN A 111 -6.98 -4.37 -0.12
N PHE A 112 -5.67 -4.65 -0.08
CA PHE A 112 -4.58 -3.68 0.03
C PHE A 112 -4.74 -2.47 -0.89
N ALA A 113 -5.04 -2.68 -2.17
CA ALA A 113 -5.18 -1.64 -3.19
C ALA A 113 -6.43 -1.85 -4.08
N THR A 114 -7.51 -2.39 -3.51
CA THR A 114 -8.78 -2.57 -4.22
C THR A 114 -9.29 -1.22 -4.75
N GLY A 115 -9.54 -1.15 -6.05
CA GLY A 115 -10.00 0.07 -6.73
C GLY A 115 -8.86 0.99 -7.21
N VAL A 116 -7.60 0.66 -6.93
CA VAL A 116 -6.43 1.34 -7.50
C VAL A 116 -6.04 0.70 -8.82
N THR A 117 -5.47 1.48 -9.74
CA THR A 117 -4.85 0.97 -10.97
C THR A 117 -3.43 1.53 -11.05
N LEU A 118 -2.46 0.72 -10.64
CA LEU A 118 -1.04 1.08 -10.72
C LEU A 118 -0.55 1.04 -12.18
N PRO A 119 0.42 1.88 -12.57
CA PRO A 119 1.12 1.72 -13.83
C PRO A 119 1.75 0.32 -13.92
N THR A 120 1.70 -0.31 -15.11
CA THR A 120 2.25 -1.67 -15.31
C THR A 120 3.69 -1.79 -14.81
N ALA A 121 4.55 -0.80 -15.10
CA ALA A 121 5.93 -0.82 -14.62
C ALA A 121 6.06 -0.80 -13.08
N ARG A 122 5.16 -0.08 -12.38
CA ARG A 122 5.12 -0.04 -10.91
C ARG A 122 4.66 -1.39 -10.36
N TYR A 123 3.63 -1.97 -10.94
CA TYR A 123 3.10 -3.25 -10.51
C TYR A 123 4.07 -4.40 -10.81
N ASP A 124 4.78 -4.35 -11.95
CA ASP A 124 5.86 -5.29 -12.27
C ASP A 124 6.98 -5.25 -11.21
N ALA A 125 7.44 -4.05 -10.86
CA ALA A 125 8.47 -3.86 -9.83
C ALA A 125 8.02 -4.39 -8.46
N LEU A 126 6.77 -4.14 -8.08
CA LEU A 126 6.18 -4.64 -6.84
C LEU A 126 6.16 -6.17 -6.81
N LEU A 127 5.67 -6.82 -7.87
CA LEU A 127 5.60 -8.29 -7.93
C LEU A 127 6.98 -8.94 -7.78
N LEU A 128 7.99 -8.37 -8.46
CA LEU A 128 9.38 -8.85 -8.38
C LEU A 128 9.97 -8.65 -6.97
N ALA A 129 9.74 -7.49 -6.38
CA ALA A 129 10.29 -7.14 -5.08
C ALA A 129 9.65 -7.96 -3.94
N TRP A 130 8.35 -8.18 -3.99
CA TRP A 130 7.65 -8.93 -2.95
C TRP A 130 7.91 -10.44 -3.05
N GLU A 131 7.99 -11.00 -4.26
CA GLU A 131 8.37 -12.42 -4.45
C GLU A 131 9.76 -12.71 -3.89
N ALA A 132 10.71 -11.78 -4.06
CA ALA A 132 12.08 -11.92 -3.58
C ALA A 132 12.22 -11.92 -2.04
N GLN A 133 11.19 -11.49 -1.30
CA GLN A 133 11.19 -11.42 0.16
C GLN A 133 10.73 -12.73 0.83
N ASP A 134 10.33 -13.75 0.05
CA ASP A 134 9.81 -15.02 0.59
C ASP A 134 8.67 -14.78 1.61
N PRO A 135 7.54 -14.18 1.18
CA PRO A 135 6.53 -13.65 2.07
C PRO A 135 5.69 -14.74 2.74
N PHE A 136 4.95 -14.35 3.79
CA PHE A 136 4.03 -15.22 4.52
C PHE A 136 2.98 -15.86 3.58
N ASP A 137 2.70 -17.16 3.79
CA ASP A 137 1.80 -17.95 2.95
C ASP A 137 0.33 -17.56 3.07
N GLY A 138 -0.40 -17.73 1.98
CA GLY A 138 -1.86 -17.67 1.97
C GLY A 138 -2.46 -16.28 2.01
N MET A 139 -1.68 -15.22 1.74
CA MET A 139 -2.23 -13.87 1.65
C MET A 139 -3.14 -13.69 0.44
N ALA A 140 -4.09 -12.75 0.53
CA ALA A 140 -5.07 -12.47 -0.51
C ALA A 140 -5.11 -10.99 -0.93
N PRO A 141 -3.98 -10.41 -1.43
CA PRO A 141 -3.97 -9.03 -1.85
C PRO A 141 -4.85 -8.78 -3.07
N ASN A 142 -5.48 -7.60 -3.09
CA ASN A 142 -6.20 -7.11 -4.25
C ASN A 142 -5.54 -5.82 -4.74
N PHE A 143 -5.11 -5.81 -6.01
CA PHE A 143 -4.43 -4.71 -6.70
C PHE A 143 -5.35 -4.02 -7.73
N GLY A 144 -6.67 -4.13 -7.56
CA GLY A 144 -7.67 -3.50 -8.40
C GLY A 144 -7.57 -3.95 -9.86
N SER A 145 -7.40 -2.98 -10.76
CA SER A 145 -7.25 -3.24 -12.20
C SER A 145 -5.80 -3.14 -12.69
N SER A 146 -4.82 -3.18 -11.78
CA SER A 146 -3.40 -3.14 -12.15
C SER A 146 -3.03 -4.34 -13.02
N THR A 147 -2.34 -4.08 -14.12
CA THR A 147 -1.90 -5.12 -15.07
C THR A 147 -0.40 -5.32 -15.01
N TYR A 148 0.08 -6.52 -15.32
CA TYR A 148 1.50 -6.86 -15.32
C TYR A 148 1.98 -7.31 -16.70
N THR A 149 3.30 -7.16 -16.95
CA THR A 149 3.93 -7.61 -18.20
C THR A 149 3.86 -9.13 -18.32
N GLY A 150 3.26 -9.62 -19.40
CA GLY A 150 3.14 -11.05 -19.68
C GLY A 150 4.47 -11.68 -20.04
N GLY A 151 4.75 -12.85 -19.45
CA GLY A 151 5.99 -13.61 -19.68
C GLY A 151 7.20 -13.10 -18.86
N GLY A 152 8.34 -13.77 -19.03
CA GLY A 152 9.59 -13.40 -18.37
C GLY A 152 9.55 -13.48 -16.83
N ALA A 153 10.39 -12.65 -16.19
CA ALA A 153 10.59 -12.67 -14.74
C ALA A 153 9.32 -12.24 -13.96
N VAL A 154 8.58 -11.25 -14.46
CA VAL A 154 7.38 -10.74 -13.77
C VAL A 154 6.28 -11.81 -13.68
N ALA A 155 5.98 -12.45 -14.82
CA ALA A 155 4.99 -13.54 -14.83
C ALA A 155 5.43 -14.72 -13.97
N ALA A 156 6.74 -15.00 -13.91
CA ALA A 156 7.30 -16.04 -13.05
C ALA A 156 7.18 -15.68 -11.58
N ALA A 157 7.48 -14.42 -11.19
CA ALA A 157 7.33 -13.95 -9.82
C ALA A 157 5.87 -14.03 -9.34
N ARG A 158 4.92 -13.55 -10.15
CA ARG A 158 3.50 -13.67 -9.83
C ARG A 158 3.05 -15.14 -9.68
N ALA A 159 3.51 -16.02 -10.58
CA ALA A 159 3.19 -17.44 -10.51
C ALA A 159 3.81 -18.11 -9.27
N SER A 160 5.00 -17.67 -8.85
CA SER A 160 5.68 -18.13 -7.63
C SER A 160 4.88 -17.76 -6.39
N LEU A 161 4.46 -16.48 -6.23
CA LEU A 161 3.59 -16.04 -5.14
C LEU A 161 2.32 -16.90 -5.03
N ILE A 162 1.71 -17.26 -6.15
CA ILE A 162 0.50 -18.10 -6.17
C ILE A 162 0.81 -19.56 -5.84
N SER A 163 1.85 -20.15 -6.45
CA SER A 163 2.09 -21.59 -6.36
C SER A 163 2.97 -22.01 -5.19
N ARG A 164 3.99 -21.21 -4.84
CA ARG A 164 4.90 -21.46 -3.72
C ARG A 164 4.29 -20.96 -2.41
N ASP A 165 3.78 -19.71 -2.41
CA ASP A 165 3.35 -18.99 -1.22
C ASP A 165 1.83 -19.04 -1.02
N SER A 166 1.12 -19.78 -1.87
CA SER A 166 -0.34 -19.99 -1.77
C SER A 166 -1.18 -18.71 -1.80
N TRP A 167 -0.71 -17.64 -2.43
CA TRP A 167 -1.41 -16.36 -2.50
C TRP A 167 -2.61 -16.41 -3.43
N THR A 168 -3.64 -15.67 -3.08
CA THR A 168 -4.79 -15.38 -3.96
C THR A 168 -4.71 -13.94 -4.46
N ILE A 169 -4.05 -13.71 -5.58
CA ILE A 169 -3.86 -12.36 -6.14
C ILE A 169 -5.05 -11.99 -7.03
N THR A 170 -5.72 -10.87 -6.69
CA THR A 170 -6.72 -10.23 -7.54
C THR A 170 -6.11 -9.01 -8.21
N ASP A 171 -6.08 -8.98 -9.54
CA ASP A 171 -5.53 -7.91 -10.37
C ASP A 171 -6.20 -7.85 -11.76
N GLY A 172 -5.72 -6.96 -12.64
CA GLY A 172 -6.20 -6.82 -14.02
C GLY A 172 -5.65 -7.86 -15.00
N GLY A 173 -4.76 -8.73 -14.56
CA GLY A 173 -4.12 -9.75 -15.40
C GLY A 173 -2.99 -9.20 -16.26
N VAL A 174 -2.75 -9.85 -17.39
CA VAL A 174 -1.69 -9.47 -18.34
C VAL A 174 -2.04 -8.19 -19.08
N ALA A 175 -1.08 -7.25 -19.19
CA ALA A 175 -1.21 -5.99 -19.93
C ALA A 175 -1.28 -6.18 -21.45
#